data_f8d55f3d18d624f43be5ad94461fc0f0
#
_entry.id   f8d55f3d18d624f43be5ad94461fc0f0
#
_cell.length_a   1.000
_cell.length_b   1.000
_cell.length_c   1.000
_cell.angle_alpha   90.00
_cell.angle_beta   90.00
_cell.angle_gamma   90.00
#
_symmetry.space_group_name_H-M   'P 1'
#
loop_
_entity.id
_entity.type
_entity.pdbx_description
1 polymer ?
#
loop_
_entity_poly.entity_id
_entity_poly.type
_entity_poly.pdbx_seq_one_letter_code
_entity_poly.pdbx_strand_id
1 'polypeptide(L)'
;MSDCITPEELTAAVRAAIMDRATWFALLYRSFREALPEAEVDRLARRAIYAFGRMKAAKDPRPFGPRAWVDKHVAKGSARVFDSEVEPGDALAVQRMRYCALVEAWKAMGCTPEEIDRFCDIAMEGDRGRADAHGVRMELDERIGRGDAFCNLKIFEK
;
A
#
# COMPACT_ATOMS: atom_id res chain seq x y z
N MET A 1 31.60 -8.19 17.18
CA MET A 1 30.22 -8.60 17.54
C MET A 1 29.32 -8.08 16.44
N SER A 2 28.59 -8.94 15.80
CA SER A 2 27.61 -8.50 14.79
C SER A 2 26.45 -7.85 15.54
N ASP A 3 26.28 -6.52 15.39
CA ASP A 3 25.12 -5.82 15.94
C ASP A 3 23.88 -6.36 15.25
N CYS A 4 23.16 -7.26 15.92
CA CYS A 4 21.88 -7.74 15.43
C CYS A 4 20.88 -6.58 15.47
N ILE A 5 20.39 -6.15 14.30
CA ILE A 5 19.32 -5.15 14.19
C ILE A 5 18.08 -5.63 14.96
N THR A 6 17.52 -4.79 15.80
CA THR A 6 16.30 -5.11 16.54
C THR A 6 15.07 -5.08 15.63
N PRO A 7 13.97 -5.75 16.01
CA PRO A 7 12.71 -5.65 15.27
C PRO A 7 12.17 -4.22 15.14
N GLU A 8 12.42 -3.39 16.15
CA GLU A 8 12.04 -1.97 16.20
C GLU A 8 12.87 -1.16 15.20
N GLU A 9 14.19 -1.34 15.19
CA GLU A 9 15.09 -0.69 14.23
C GLU A 9 14.76 -1.10 12.79
N LEU A 10 14.50 -2.38 12.55
CA LEU A 10 14.07 -2.86 11.23
C LEU A 10 12.74 -2.23 10.81
N THR A 11 11.76 -2.15 11.71
CA THR A 11 10.48 -1.50 11.44
C THR A 11 10.66 -0.03 11.08
N ALA A 12 11.48 0.70 11.84
CA ALA A 12 11.79 2.10 11.58
C ALA A 12 12.48 2.29 10.22
N ALA A 13 13.46 1.46 9.89
CA ALA A 13 14.17 1.52 8.61
C ALA A 13 13.22 1.25 7.42
N VAL A 14 12.32 0.27 7.54
CA VAL A 14 11.33 -0.02 6.49
C VAL A 14 10.33 1.12 6.34
N ARG A 15 9.85 1.70 7.45
CA ARG A 15 8.97 2.88 7.42
C ARG A 15 9.65 4.07 6.74
N ALA A 16 10.92 4.34 7.07
CA ALA A 16 11.70 5.41 6.43
C ALA A 16 11.81 5.20 4.91
N ALA A 17 12.12 4.00 4.46
CA ALA A 17 12.17 3.67 3.03
C ALA A 17 10.81 3.83 2.32
N ILE A 18 9.70 3.53 3.01
CA ILE A 18 8.36 3.77 2.48
C ILE A 18 8.07 5.27 2.41
N MET A 19 8.47 6.05 3.41
CA MET A 19 8.30 7.51 3.43
C MET A 19 9.10 8.17 2.30
N ASP A 20 10.34 7.75 2.04
CA ASP A 20 11.15 8.24 0.92
C ASP A 20 10.44 7.97 -0.42
N ARG A 21 9.91 6.77 -0.60
CA ARG A 21 9.13 6.42 -1.81
C ARG A 21 7.89 7.30 -1.97
N ALA A 22 7.17 7.57 -0.88
CA ALA A 22 5.99 8.42 -0.88
C ALA A 22 6.33 9.89 -1.22
N THR A 23 7.43 10.39 -0.65
CA THR A 23 7.95 11.72 -0.92
C THR A 23 8.33 11.87 -2.38
N TRP A 24 9.10 10.92 -2.90
CA TRP A 24 9.49 10.92 -4.31
C TRP A 24 8.30 10.88 -5.25
N PHE A 25 7.31 10.03 -4.96
CA PHE A 25 6.07 9.95 -5.73
C PHE A 25 5.34 11.32 -5.78
N ALA A 26 5.15 11.96 -4.63
CA ALA A 26 4.44 13.24 -4.53
C ALA A 26 5.17 14.36 -5.32
N LEU A 27 6.50 14.41 -5.25
CA LEU A 27 7.30 15.37 -6.00
C LEU A 27 7.19 15.15 -7.52
N LEU A 28 7.27 13.91 -7.97
CA LEU A 28 7.09 13.57 -9.39
C LEU A 28 5.67 13.91 -9.86
N TYR A 29 4.66 13.55 -9.07
CA TYR A 29 3.27 13.86 -9.39
C TYR A 29 3.06 15.37 -9.57
N ARG A 30 3.54 16.17 -8.61
CA ARG A 30 3.44 17.64 -8.67
C ARG A 30 4.19 18.22 -9.86
N SER A 31 5.40 17.72 -10.17
CA SER A 31 6.16 18.17 -11.35
C SER A 31 5.43 17.86 -12.65
N PHE A 32 4.82 16.68 -12.79
CA PHE A 32 4.02 16.39 -13.98
C PHE A 32 2.76 17.25 -14.09
N ARG A 33 2.19 17.65 -12.96
CA ARG A 33 1.05 18.57 -12.91
C ARG A 33 1.35 19.97 -13.45
N GLU A 34 2.59 20.40 -13.45
CA GLU A 34 3.02 21.68 -14.07
C GLU A 34 2.91 21.64 -15.60
N ALA A 35 3.04 20.45 -16.20
CA ALA A 35 3.05 20.25 -17.64
C ALA A 35 1.78 19.60 -18.21
N LEU A 36 1.02 18.88 -17.40
CA LEU A 36 -0.11 18.05 -17.84
C LEU A 36 -1.36 18.33 -17.00
N PRO A 37 -2.56 18.15 -17.58
CA PRO A 37 -3.81 18.18 -16.82
C PRO A 37 -3.83 17.09 -15.74
N GLU A 38 -4.47 17.36 -14.60
CA GLU A 38 -4.56 16.47 -13.45
C GLU A 38 -5.09 15.07 -13.81
N ALA A 39 -6.17 15.02 -14.59
CA ALA A 39 -6.76 13.74 -15.01
C ALA A 39 -5.78 12.87 -15.80
N GLU A 40 -4.88 13.49 -16.57
CA GLU A 40 -3.86 12.77 -17.33
C GLU A 40 -2.75 12.24 -16.41
N VAL A 41 -2.28 13.05 -15.45
CA VAL A 41 -1.28 12.63 -14.46
C VAL A 41 -1.83 11.50 -13.61
N ASP A 42 -3.08 11.59 -13.14
CA ASP A 42 -3.77 10.52 -12.41
C ASP A 42 -3.79 9.22 -13.21
N ARG A 43 -4.24 9.29 -14.47
CA ARG A 43 -4.33 8.13 -15.35
C ARG A 43 -2.98 7.44 -15.55
N LEU A 44 -1.92 8.22 -15.77
CA LEU A 44 -0.56 7.70 -15.97
C LEU A 44 -0.01 7.09 -14.68
N ALA A 45 -0.19 7.76 -13.54
CA ALA A 45 0.26 7.28 -12.24
C ALA A 45 -0.45 5.95 -11.86
N ARG A 46 -1.78 5.90 -11.98
CA ARG A 46 -2.56 4.68 -11.72
C ARG A 46 -2.09 3.51 -12.57
N ARG A 47 -1.91 3.71 -13.87
CA ARG A 47 -1.42 2.67 -14.78
C ARG A 47 -0.06 2.13 -14.36
N ALA A 48 0.87 3.02 -13.99
CA ALA A 48 2.22 2.64 -13.57
C ALA A 48 2.21 1.84 -12.25
N ILE A 49 1.44 2.31 -11.26
CA ILE A 49 1.34 1.64 -9.95
C ILE A 49 0.60 0.29 -10.07
N TYR A 50 -0.44 0.21 -10.91
CA TYR A 50 -1.11 -1.06 -11.22
C TYR A 50 -0.15 -2.08 -11.85
N ALA A 51 0.64 -1.66 -12.83
CA ALA A 51 1.67 -2.51 -13.45
C ALA A 51 2.70 -2.99 -12.42
N PHE A 52 3.13 -2.14 -11.49
CA PHE A 52 4.00 -2.52 -10.38
C PHE A 52 3.39 -3.63 -9.51
N GLY A 53 2.08 -3.54 -9.21
CA GLY A 53 1.36 -4.59 -8.49
C GLY A 53 1.40 -5.94 -9.21
N ARG A 54 1.17 -5.95 -10.52
CA ARG A 54 1.27 -7.15 -11.34
C ARG A 54 2.68 -7.74 -11.35
N MET A 55 3.71 -6.90 -11.41
CA MET A 55 5.11 -7.36 -11.30
C MET A 55 5.40 -8.03 -9.95
N LYS A 56 4.81 -7.51 -8.86
CA LYS A 56 4.92 -8.15 -7.53
C LYS A 56 4.23 -9.51 -7.50
N ALA A 57 3.06 -9.63 -8.10
CA ALA A 57 2.30 -10.88 -8.19
C ALA A 57 3.08 -12.00 -8.89
N ALA A 58 3.93 -11.67 -9.86
CA ALA A 58 4.76 -12.65 -10.55
C ALA A 58 5.79 -13.35 -9.63
N LYS A 59 6.08 -12.76 -8.48
CA LYS A 59 7.00 -13.29 -7.44
C LYS A 59 6.29 -14.01 -6.30
N ASP A 60 4.96 -14.03 -6.31
CA ASP A 60 4.17 -14.68 -5.28
C ASP A 60 4.06 -16.19 -5.53
N PRO A 61 3.97 -17.01 -4.47
CA PRO A 61 3.69 -18.43 -4.62
C PRO A 61 2.31 -18.66 -5.26
N ARG A 62 2.10 -19.84 -5.83
CA ARG A 62 0.79 -20.21 -6.38
C ARG A 62 0.34 -21.55 -5.80
N PRO A 63 -0.94 -21.73 -5.44
CA PRO A 63 -2.02 -20.73 -5.50
C PRO A 63 -1.85 -19.59 -4.50
N PHE A 64 -2.47 -18.43 -4.76
CA PHE A 64 -2.39 -17.25 -3.91
C PHE A 64 -3.79 -16.66 -3.71
N GLY A 65 -4.53 -17.25 -2.79
CA GLY A 65 -5.87 -16.83 -2.40
C GLY A 65 -5.88 -15.82 -1.24
N PRO A 66 -7.07 -15.53 -0.67
CA PRO A 66 -7.23 -14.54 0.40
C PRO A 66 -6.34 -14.82 1.62
N ARG A 67 -6.29 -16.06 2.11
CA ARG A 67 -5.43 -16.45 3.23
C ARG A 67 -3.97 -16.16 2.94
N ALA A 68 -3.44 -16.61 1.79
CA ALA A 68 -2.05 -16.40 1.42
C ALA A 68 -1.70 -14.92 1.29
N TRP A 69 -2.66 -14.08 0.89
CA TRP A 69 -2.51 -12.63 0.84
C TRP A 69 -2.17 -12.05 2.22
N VAL A 70 -2.99 -12.32 3.23
CA VAL A 70 -2.76 -11.77 4.58
C VAL A 70 -1.55 -12.39 5.25
N ASP A 71 -1.33 -13.70 5.10
CA ASP A 71 -0.15 -14.40 5.63
C ASP A 71 1.15 -13.77 5.11
N LYS A 72 1.20 -13.44 3.83
CA LYS A 72 2.36 -12.78 3.24
C LYS A 72 2.55 -11.36 3.76
N HIS A 73 1.46 -10.61 3.99
CA HIS A 73 1.52 -9.25 4.53
C HIS A 73 2.01 -9.19 5.98
N VAL A 74 1.80 -10.24 6.77
CA VAL A 74 2.29 -10.31 8.15
C VAL A 74 3.61 -11.05 8.30
N ALA A 75 4.03 -11.81 7.27
CA ALA A 75 5.29 -12.52 7.28
C ALA A 75 6.48 -11.58 7.49
N LYS A 76 7.54 -12.10 8.13
CA LYS A 76 8.80 -11.37 8.36
C LYS A 76 8.64 -10.03 9.10
N GLY A 77 7.61 -9.91 9.94
CA GLY A 77 7.36 -8.71 10.74
C GLY A 77 6.68 -7.57 9.98
N SER A 78 6.22 -7.78 8.76
CA SER A 78 5.54 -6.75 7.95
C SER A 78 4.31 -6.16 8.64
N ALA A 79 3.63 -6.93 9.50
CA ALA A 79 2.51 -6.45 10.30
C ALA A 79 2.87 -5.22 11.15
N ARG A 80 4.08 -5.17 11.70
CA ARG A 80 4.56 -4.05 12.52
C ARG A 80 4.72 -2.75 11.72
N VAL A 81 5.04 -2.85 10.43
CA VAL A 81 5.27 -1.68 9.55
C VAL A 81 4.01 -0.85 9.42
N PHE A 82 2.86 -1.51 9.27
CA PHE A 82 1.54 -0.87 9.11
C PHE A 82 0.66 -0.96 10.35
N ASP A 83 1.18 -1.48 11.47
CA ASP A 83 0.38 -1.79 12.66
C ASP A 83 -0.88 -2.57 12.28
N SER A 84 -0.67 -3.75 11.72
CA SER A 84 -1.72 -4.54 11.09
C SER A 84 -2.26 -5.62 12.02
N GLU A 85 -3.57 -5.76 12.02
CA GLU A 85 -4.30 -6.93 12.50
C GLU A 85 -4.87 -7.68 11.30
N VAL A 86 -4.90 -9.01 11.35
CA VAL A 86 -5.43 -9.83 10.25
C VAL A 86 -6.45 -10.84 10.74
N GLU A 87 -7.44 -11.09 9.91
CA GLU A 87 -8.41 -12.18 10.04
C GLU A 87 -8.22 -13.09 8.82
N PRO A 88 -7.45 -14.18 8.94
CA PRO A 88 -7.19 -15.08 7.82
C PRO A 88 -8.42 -15.95 7.52
N GLY A 89 -8.73 -16.13 6.24
CA GLY A 89 -9.80 -17.00 5.77
C GLY A 89 -9.62 -17.35 4.30
N ASP A 90 -10.15 -18.48 3.88
CA ASP A 90 -9.95 -18.97 2.52
C ASP A 90 -10.88 -18.28 1.52
N ALA A 91 -12.14 -18.05 1.90
CA ALA A 91 -13.11 -17.32 1.08
C ALA A 91 -13.01 -15.80 1.25
N LEU A 92 -12.70 -15.34 2.45
CA LEU A 92 -12.52 -13.93 2.80
C LEU A 92 -11.39 -13.81 3.84
N ALA A 93 -10.44 -12.95 3.57
CA ALA A 93 -9.44 -12.51 4.55
C ALA A 93 -9.49 -11.00 4.70
N VAL A 94 -9.21 -10.52 5.92
CA VAL A 94 -9.25 -9.09 6.25
C VAL A 94 -7.91 -8.66 6.84
N GLN A 95 -7.43 -7.51 6.43
CA GLN A 95 -6.28 -6.82 7.02
C GLN A 95 -6.69 -5.41 7.42
N ARG A 96 -6.57 -5.11 8.71
CA ARG A 96 -6.73 -3.74 9.25
C ARG A 96 -5.38 -3.16 9.55
N MET A 97 -5.08 -2.00 8.95
CA MET A 97 -3.82 -1.28 9.13
C MET A 97 -4.10 0.03 9.86
N ARG A 98 -3.47 0.24 11.03
CA ARG A 98 -3.66 1.45 11.85
C ARG A 98 -2.60 2.52 11.61
N TYR A 99 -1.57 2.22 10.87
CA TYR A 99 -0.49 3.13 10.53
C TYR A 99 -0.15 3.03 9.04
N CYS A 100 0.13 4.15 8.41
CA CYS A 100 0.58 4.20 7.03
C CYS A 100 1.72 5.20 6.85
N ALA A 101 2.93 4.71 6.63
CA ALA A 101 4.11 5.55 6.42
C ALA A 101 4.00 6.43 5.16
N LEU A 102 3.23 6.02 4.14
CA LEU A 102 2.95 6.86 2.97
C LEU A 102 2.18 8.11 3.39
N VAL A 103 1.10 7.94 4.14
CA VAL A 103 0.26 9.04 4.61
C VAL A 103 1.04 9.97 5.52
N GLU A 104 1.85 9.43 6.43
CA GLU A 104 2.69 10.25 7.32
C GLU A 104 3.72 11.08 6.54
N ALA A 105 4.31 10.54 5.49
CA ALA A 105 5.21 11.29 4.62
C ALA A 105 4.48 12.45 3.92
N TRP A 106 3.30 12.21 3.36
CA TRP A 106 2.53 13.26 2.68
C TRP A 106 2.02 14.34 3.64
N LYS A 107 1.65 13.97 4.87
CA LYS A 107 1.35 14.95 5.94
C LYS A 107 2.57 15.81 6.26
N ALA A 108 3.75 15.19 6.43
CA ALA A 108 4.99 15.90 6.71
C ALA A 108 5.43 16.84 5.58
N MET A 109 5.05 16.54 4.33
CA MET A 109 5.25 17.40 3.17
C MET A 109 4.25 18.56 3.07
N GLY A 110 3.26 18.64 3.96
CA GLY A 110 2.19 19.63 3.91
C GLY A 110 1.18 19.40 2.77
N CYS A 111 0.99 18.14 2.34
CA CYS A 111 -0.06 17.82 1.39
C CYS A 111 -1.44 18.09 1.99
N THR A 112 -2.37 18.56 1.16
CA THR A 112 -3.76 18.76 1.61
C THR A 112 -4.46 17.42 1.84
N PRO A 113 -5.56 17.38 2.63
CA PRO A 113 -6.34 16.15 2.79
C PRO A 113 -6.79 15.53 1.46
N GLU A 114 -7.15 16.35 0.48
CA GLU A 114 -7.57 15.91 -0.85
C GLU A 114 -6.40 15.30 -1.65
N GLU A 115 -5.21 15.89 -1.56
CA GLU A 115 -4.00 15.31 -2.15
C GLU A 115 -3.66 13.96 -1.51
N ILE A 116 -3.72 13.88 -0.18
CA ILE A 116 -3.43 12.64 0.56
C ILE A 116 -4.41 11.53 0.18
N ASP A 117 -5.70 11.82 0.13
CA ASP A 117 -6.71 10.85 -0.29
C ASP A 117 -6.48 10.36 -1.73
N ARG A 118 -6.18 11.28 -2.64
CA ARG A 118 -5.84 10.97 -4.04
C ARG A 118 -4.60 10.10 -4.14
N PHE A 119 -3.52 10.46 -3.47
CA PHE A 119 -2.26 9.71 -3.50
C PHE A 119 -2.42 8.33 -2.88
N CYS A 120 -3.20 8.23 -1.80
CA CYS A 120 -3.55 6.96 -1.18
C CYS A 120 -4.31 6.05 -2.16
N ASP A 121 -5.32 6.59 -2.86
CA ASP A 121 -6.10 5.81 -3.83
C ASP A 121 -5.24 5.38 -5.05
N ILE A 122 -4.34 6.24 -5.53
CA ILE A 122 -3.37 5.86 -6.56
C ILE A 122 -2.43 4.77 -6.06
N ALA A 123 -1.92 4.86 -4.83
CA ALA A 123 -1.04 3.85 -4.25
C ALA A 123 -1.71 2.47 -4.17
N MET A 124 -3.02 2.43 -3.91
CA MET A 124 -3.81 1.19 -3.88
C MET A 124 -3.94 0.49 -5.23
N GLU A 125 -3.63 1.14 -6.34
CA GLU A 125 -3.56 0.47 -7.64
C GLU A 125 -2.52 -0.66 -7.66
N GLY A 126 -1.49 -0.58 -6.82
CA GLY A 126 -0.52 -1.66 -6.66
C GLY A 126 -1.17 -2.93 -6.10
N ASP A 127 -2.01 -2.78 -5.10
CA ASP A 127 -2.74 -3.92 -4.52
C ASP A 127 -3.84 -4.41 -5.47
N ARG A 128 -4.55 -3.50 -6.16
CA ARG A 128 -5.54 -3.88 -7.20
C ARG A 128 -4.89 -4.70 -8.33
N GLY A 129 -3.76 -4.23 -8.87
CA GLY A 129 -3.04 -4.95 -9.91
C GLY A 129 -2.53 -6.33 -9.47
N ARG A 130 -2.10 -6.44 -8.20
CA ARG A 130 -1.70 -7.72 -7.61
C ARG A 130 -2.88 -8.66 -7.41
N ALA A 131 -4.01 -8.16 -6.90
CA ALA A 131 -5.25 -8.91 -6.71
C ALA A 131 -5.78 -9.47 -8.04
N ASP A 132 -5.84 -8.63 -9.07
CA ASP A 132 -6.28 -9.05 -10.40
C ASP A 132 -5.38 -10.12 -11.01
N ALA A 133 -4.05 -10.03 -10.80
CA ALA A 133 -3.10 -11.03 -11.30
C ALA A 133 -3.27 -12.40 -10.63
N HIS A 134 -3.84 -12.44 -9.42
CA HIS A 134 -4.14 -13.66 -8.68
C HIS A 134 -5.59 -14.12 -8.83
N GLY A 135 -6.43 -13.33 -9.50
CA GLY A 135 -7.84 -13.66 -9.68
C GLY A 135 -8.65 -13.55 -8.39
N VAL A 136 -8.21 -12.76 -7.41
CA VAL A 136 -8.97 -12.44 -6.20
C VAL A 136 -9.62 -11.07 -6.33
N ARG A 137 -10.70 -10.82 -5.58
CA ARG A 137 -11.35 -9.51 -5.50
C ARG A 137 -10.87 -8.77 -4.26
N MET A 138 -10.56 -7.49 -4.40
CA MET A 138 -10.11 -6.62 -3.32
C MET A 138 -11.12 -5.48 -3.09
N GLU A 139 -11.41 -5.19 -1.84
CA GLU A 139 -12.17 -4.02 -1.41
C GLU A 139 -11.41 -3.26 -0.32
N LEU A 140 -11.53 -1.94 -0.33
CA LEU A 140 -10.96 -1.05 0.68
C LEU A 140 -12.07 -0.09 1.12
N ASP A 141 -12.79 -0.45 2.16
CA ASP A 141 -13.96 0.30 2.64
C ASP A 141 -13.57 1.57 3.37
N GLU A 142 -12.51 1.48 4.18
CA GLU A 142 -11.99 2.56 5.02
C GLU A 142 -10.51 2.72 4.71
N ARG A 143 -10.02 3.97 4.72
CA ARG A 143 -8.60 4.26 4.50
C ARG A 143 -8.12 5.50 5.26
N ILE A 144 -6.97 5.38 5.87
CA ILE A 144 -6.31 6.46 6.63
C ILE A 144 -6.11 7.71 5.77
N GLY A 145 -5.81 7.56 4.48
CA GLY A 145 -5.63 8.67 3.55
C GLY A 145 -6.88 9.52 3.35
N ARG A 146 -8.07 8.96 3.57
CA ARG A 146 -9.35 9.67 3.53
C ARG A 146 -9.74 10.29 4.89
N GLY A 147 -9.00 9.98 5.96
CA GLY A 147 -9.26 10.42 7.31
C GLY A 147 -9.93 9.37 8.19
N ASP A 148 -10.13 8.14 7.70
CA ASP A 148 -10.64 7.04 8.52
C ASP A 148 -9.58 6.59 9.56
N ALA A 149 -10.02 5.95 10.65
CA ALA A 149 -9.13 5.55 11.74
C ALA A 149 -8.14 4.43 11.35
N PHE A 150 -8.45 3.67 10.33
CA PHE A 150 -7.63 2.57 9.81
C PHE A 150 -7.95 2.30 8.34
N CYS A 151 -7.07 1.54 7.67
CA CYS A 151 -7.38 0.96 6.37
C CYS A 151 -7.96 -0.43 6.58
N ASN A 152 -9.12 -0.72 5.98
CA ASN A 152 -9.81 -2.00 6.07
C ASN A 152 -9.78 -2.71 4.71
N LEU A 153 -8.75 -3.51 4.51
CA LEU A 153 -8.53 -4.25 3.27
C LEU A 153 -9.18 -5.63 3.36
N LYS A 154 -10.11 -5.90 2.46
CA LYS A 154 -10.80 -7.18 2.33
C LYS A 154 -10.41 -7.86 1.03
N ILE A 155 -10.03 -9.12 1.12
CA ILE A 155 -9.68 -9.96 -0.03
C ILE A 155 -10.67 -11.12 -0.09
N PHE A 156 -11.33 -11.26 -1.23
CA PHE A 156 -12.33 -12.30 -1.48
C PHE A 156 -11.85 -13.26 -2.56
N GLU A 157 -12.20 -14.51 -2.41
CA GLU A 157 -12.17 -15.46 -3.51
C GLU A 157 -13.17 -15.00 -4.61
N LYS A 158 -12.79 -15.19 -5.88
CA LYS A 158 -13.68 -14.90 -7.04
C LYS A 158 -14.49 -16.13 -7.42
#